data_c26cd05a7e76ff6995f888101476a96c
#
_entry.id   c26cd05a7e76ff6995f888101476a96c
#
_cell.length_a   1.000
_cell.length_b   1.000
_cell.length_c   1.000
_cell.angle_alpha   90.00
_cell.angle_beta   90.00
_cell.angle_gamma   90.00
#
_symmetry.space_group_name_H-M   'P 1'
#
loop_
_entity.id
_entity.type
_entity.pdbx_description
1 polymer ?
#
loop_
_entity_poly.entity_id
_entity_poly.type
_entity_poly.pdbx_seq_one_letter_code
_entity_poly.pdbx_strand_id
1 'polypeptide(L)'
;MYKQNQLVAEAPLQINGVEGNLALTQANWADAIYWLYQEDDFTPTARYEKGQLHYTVADQVGTITELLTEDGYIDYRQKLNLWGEAEIDGHRHYAANDSNPLKCNHRFVGQYYDDESELHYNRFRYYSPETGQYISHDPIGLLGGFNPYGYVGIPTAFVDPLGLAGCPHNNDRNSNAESAANGAKLREHLRQQEKYGQGGMKELPDGRIRYYGELREARTPGQMAGMRPVREWNPETGQKRTWMETIDHNGNVRQVRPQEIITNGQKIHYRFDKDGNYIGTKEGITRRDVKPK
;
A
#
# COMPACT_ATOMS: atom_id res chain seq x y z
N MET A 1 10.23 1.79 -8.16
CA MET A 1 8.91 2.23 -8.69
C MET A 1 7.87 1.17 -8.42
N TYR A 2 6.74 1.54 -7.84
CA TYR A 2 5.62 0.62 -7.57
C TYR A 2 4.44 0.90 -8.50
N LYS A 3 3.76 -0.16 -8.95
CA LYS A 3 2.49 -0.12 -9.68
C LYS A 3 1.55 -1.16 -9.08
N GLN A 4 0.33 -0.79 -8.73
CA GLN A 4 -0.64 -1.68 -8.09
C GLN A 4 -0.07 -2.44 -6.87
N ASN A 5 0.76 -1.75 -6.07
CA ASN A 5 1.51 -2.28 -4.93
C ASN A 5 2.61 -3.32 -5.25
N GLN A 6 2.90 -3.62 -6.51
CA GLN A 6 4.01 -4.46 -6.95
C GLN A 6 5.24 -3.60 -7.25
N LEU A 7 6.44 -4.06 -6.88
CA LEU A 7 7.70 -3.43 -7.27
C LEU A 7 8.01 -3.75 -8.72
N VAL A 8 7.69 -2.86 -9.64
CA VAL A 8 7.85 -3.10 -11.09
C VAL A 8 9.18 -2.61 -11.66
N ALA A 9 9.88 -1.71 -10.99
CA ALA A 9 11.19 -1.26 -11.44
C ALA A 9 12.03 -0.67 -10.30
N GLU A 10 13.33 -0.88 -10.39
CA GLU A 10 14.40 -0.32 -9.57
C GLU A 10 15.35 0.44 -10.49
N ALA A 11 15.68 1.67 -10.14
CA ALA A 11 16.64 2.44 -10.91
C ALA A 11 17.65 3.10 -9.96
N PRO A 12 18.96 3.03 -10.25
CA PRO A 12 19.97 3.70 -9.44
C PRO A 12 19.76 5.21 -9.51
N LEU A 13 19.93 5.87 -8.39
CA LEU A 13 19.97 7.32 -8.32
C LEU A 13 21.39 7.81 -8.67
N GLN A 14 21.48 8.72 -9.63
CA GLN A 14 22.74 9.41 -9.89
C GLN A 14 22.80 10.64 -8.96
N ILE A 15 23.82 10.67 -8.11
CA ILE A 15 24.11 11.84 -7.27
C ILE A 15 25.11 12.71 -8.04
N ASN A 16 24.67 13.84 -8.56
CA ASN A 16 25.58 14.84 -9.10
C ASN A 16 26.03 15.75 -7.95
N GLY A 17 27.20 15.46 -7.40
CA GLY A 17 27.83 16.29 -6.38
C GLY A 17 28.67 17.39 -7.04
N VAL A 18 28.26 18.65 -6.84
CA VAL A 18 29.18 19.79 -6.80
C VAL A 18 29.39 20.07 -5.31
N GLU A 19 30.66 20.26 -4.89
CA GLU A 19 31.05 20.43 -3.48
C GLU A 19 30.04 21.24 -2.67
N GLY A 20 29.42 20.59 -1.67
CA GLY A 20 28.58 21.20 -0.65
C GLY A 20 27.06 21.17 -0.88
N ASN A 21 26.55 20.76 -2.03
CA ASN A 21 25.10 20.59 -2.27
C ASN A 21 24.82 19.24 -2.92
N LEU A 22 24.20 18.31 -2.15
CA LEU A 22 23.62 17.07 -2.67
C LEU A 22 22.33 17.42 -3.44
N ALA A 23 22.43 17.51 -4.77
CA ALA A 23 21.25 17.56 -5.61
C ALA A 23 20.83 16.12 -5.92
N LEU A 24 19.64 15.70 -5.48
CA LEU A 24 18.99 14.48 -5.92
C LEU A 24 18.77 14.57 -7.43
N THR A 25 19.50 13.77 -8.18
CA THR A 25 19.36 13.68 -9.63
C THR A 25 18.39 12.59 -10.03
N GLN A 26 17.94 12.67 -11.25
CA GLN A 26 16.94 11.75 -11.81
C GLN A 26 17.44 10.30 -11.77
N ALA A 27 16.48 9.37 -11.58
CA ALA A 27 16.73 7.95 -11.68
C ALA A 27 17.28 7.60 -13.06
N ASN A 28 18.37 6.81 -13.10
CA ASN A 28 18.93 6.32 -14.36
C ASN A 28 18.14 5.09 -14.85
N TRP A 29 17.15 5.33 -15.67
CA TRP A 29 16.30 4.27 -16.23
C TRP A 29 17.00 3.38 -17.25
N ALA A 30 18.16 3.77 -17.78
CA ALA A 30 18.94 2.94 -18.68
C ALA A 30 19.57 1.73 -17.96
N ASP A 31 19.89 1.90 -16.68
CA ASP A 31 20.42 0.84 -15.81
C ASP A 31 19.36 0.27 -14.86
N ALA A 32 18.08 0.48 -15.17
CA ALA A 32 17.00 0.01 -14.33
C ALA A 32 16.80 -1.51 -14.46
N ILE A 33 16.43 -2.10 -13.32
CA ILE A 33 15.93 -3.48 -13.26
C ILE A 33 14.40 -3.41 -13.36
N TYR A 34 13.83 -4.20 -14.27
CA TYR A 34 12.38 -4.31 -14.43
C TYR A 34 11.92 -5.70 -13.99
N TRP A 35 10.87 -5.74 -13.16
CA TRP A 35 10.22 -6.96 -12.72
C TRP A 35 8.88 -7.13 -13.41
N LEU A 36 8.65 -8.30 -13.99
CA LEU A 36 7.44 -8.65 -14.71
C LEU A 36 6.57 -9.56 -13.86
N TYR A 37 5.29 -9.24 -13.76
CA TYR A 37 4.31 -9.97 -12.94
C TYR A 37 3.16 -10.45 -13.80
N GLN A 38 2.53 -11.54 -13.38
CA GLN A 38 1.19 -11.89 -13.84
C GLN A 38 0.15 -11.01 -13.14
N GLU A 39 -1.03 -10.92 -13.72
CA GLU A 39 -2.14 -10.18 -13.13
C GLU A 39 -2.51 -10.78 -11.76
N ASP A 40 -2.69 -9.91 -10.77
CA ASP A 40 -3.02 -10.26 -9.37
C ASP A 40 -2.00 -11.15 -8.63
N ASP A 41 -0.77 -11.30 -9.12
CA ASP A 41 0.31 -12.03 -8.46
C ASP A 41 1.36 -11.05 -7.89
N PHE A 42 1.88 -11.33 -6.68
CA PHE A 42 2.97 -10.59 -6.07
C PHE A 42 4.35 -11.24 -6.28
N THR A 43 4.38 -12.41 -6.90
CA THR A 43 5.62 -13.10 -7.30
C THR A 43 5.99 -12.70 -8.71
N PRO A 44 7.14 -12.03 -8.94
CA PRO A 44 7.55 -11.72 -10.31
C PRO A 44 7.89 -12.99 -11.07
N THR A 45 7.52 -13.03 -12.35
CA THR A 45 7.79 -14.16 -13.26
C THR A 45 9.08 -13.99 -14.03
N ALA A 46 9.57 -12.76 -14.18
CA ALA A 46 10.84 -12.49 -14.84
C ALA A 46 11.44 -11.16 -14.38
N ARG A 47 12.72 -11.03 -14.60
CA ARG A 47 13.54 -9.84 -14.40
C ARG A 47 14.24 -9.47 -15.70
N TYR A 48 14.22 -8.19 -16.04
CA TYR A 48 14.92 -7.65 -17.20
C TYR A 48 15.88 -6.55 -16.76
N GLU A 49 17.15 -6.66 -17.14
CA GLU A 49 18.18 -5.67 -16.86
C GLU A 49 19.23 -5.65 -17.98
N LYS A 50 19.60 -4.47 -18.47
CA LYS A 50 20.68 -4.27 -19.45
C LYS A 50 20.61 -5.18 -20.68
N GLY A 51 19.39 -5.40 -21.19
CA GLY A 51 19.16 -6.26 -22.36
C GLY A 51 19.12 -7.75 -22.07
N GLN A 52 19.23 -8.18 -20.82
CA GLN A 52 19.17 -9.58 -20.40
C GLN A 52 17.85 -9.88 -19.70
N LEU A 53 17.21 -10.97 -20.08
CA LEU A 53 16.01 -11.48 -19.45
C LEU A 53 16.36 -12.70 -18.58
N HIS A 54 15.88 -12.69 -17.34
CA HIS A 54 15.98 -13.84 -16.44
C HIS A 54 14.58 -14.26 -16.00
N TYR A 55 14.30 -15.56 -16.08
CA TYR A 55 13.08 -16.13 -15.52
C TYR A 55 13.25 -16.43 -14.04
N THR A 56 12.22 -16.16 -13.25
CA THR A 56 12.24 -16.46 -11.81
C THR A 56 11.75 -17.88 -11.55
N VAL A 57 12.42 -18.58 -10.64
CA VAL A 57 11.90 -19.80 -10.01
C VAL A 57 11.58 -19.45 -8.58
N ALA A 58 10.37 -19.79 -8.14
CA ALA A 58 9.90 -19.54 -6.78
C ALA A 58 9.53 -20.85 -6.07
N ASP A 59 9.62 -20.81 -4.75
CA ASP A 59 9.13 -21.90 -3.90
C ASP A 59 7.60 -21.92 -3.80
N GLN A 60 7.04 -22.82 -2.97
CA GLN A 60 5.60 -22.99 -2.79
C GLN A 60 4.91 -21.76 -2.19
N VAL A 61 5.62 -20.83 -1.58
CA VAL A 61 5.08 -19.57 -1.04
C VAL A 61 5.44 -18.35 -1.89
N GLY A 62 5.95 -18.58 -3.11
CA GLY A 62 6.26 -17.51 -4.05
C GLY A 62 7.58 -16.77 -3.79
N THR A 63 8.41 -17.25 -2.89
CA THR A 63 9.75 -16.70 -2.66
C THR A 63 10.67 -17.07 -3.82
N ILE A 64 11.30 -16.08 -4.44
CA ILE A 64 12.27 -16.32 -5.52
C ILE A 64 13.47 -17.08 -4.95
N THR A 65 13.74 -18.23 -5.52
CA THR A 65 14.88 -19.09 -5.17
C THR A 65 15.98 -19.05 -6.21
N GLU A 66 15.63 -18.87 -7.49
CA GLU A 66 16.58 -18.86 -8.59
C GLU A 66 16.21 -17.85 -9.66
N LEU A 67 17.23 -17.35 -10.39
CA LEU A 67 17.08 -16.63 -11.64
C LEU A 67 17.77 -17.43 -12.75
N LEU A 68 17.01 -17.74 -13.80
CA LEU A 68 17.46 -18.52 -14.93
C LEU A 68 17.65 -17.63 -16.15
N THR A 69 18.71 -17.87 -16.91
CA THR A 69 18.90 -17.29 -18.25
C THR A 69 17.82 -17.80 -19.22
N GLU A 70 17.71 -17.18 -20.40
CA GLU A 70 16.83 -17.65 -21.48
C GLU A 70 17.19 -19.08 -21.96
N ASP A 71 18.46 -19.48 -21.81
CA ASP A 71 18.93 -20.83 -22.13
C ASP A 71 18.74 -21.84 -20.99
N GLY A 72 18.16 -21.41 -19.86
CA GLY A 72 17.84 -22.26 -18.72
C GLY A 72 19.00 -22.49 -17.74
N TYR A 73 20.09 -21.73 -17.82
CA TYR A 73 21.17 -21.78 -16.83
C TYR A 73 20.81 -20.95 -15.58
N ILE A 74 21.27 -21.44 -14.42
CA ILE A 74 21.06 -20.72 -13.14
C ILE A 74 22.14 -19.66 -12.99
N ASP A 75 21.76 -18.40 -13.02
CA ASP A 75 22.66 -17.26 -12.82
C ASP A 75 22.66 -16.75 -11.37
N TYR A 76 21.58 -16.97 -10.66
CA TYR A 76 21.44 -16.59 -9.26
C TYR A 76 20.68 -17.66 -8.50
N ARG A 77 21.11 -17.95 -7.26
CA ARG A 77 20.41 -18.83 -6.34
C ARG A 77 20.48 -18.27 -4.92
N GLN A 78 19.34 -18.28 -4.25
CA GLN A 78 19.24 -17.97 -2.83
C GLN A 78 18.35 -18.99 -2.12
N LYS A 79 18.57 -19.13 -0.81
CA LYS A 79 17.70 -19.83 0.11
C LYS A 79 17.41 -18.90 1.27
N LEU A 80 16.17 -18.74 1.65
CA LEU A 80 15.83 -18.02 2.85
C LEU A 80 15.75 -18.99 4.06
N ASN A 81 16.24 -18.54 5.21
CA ASN A 81 15.96 -19.21 6.46
C ASN A 81 14.49 -18.99 6.87
N LEU A 82 14.05 -19.57 8.00
CA LEU A 82 12.65 -19.48 8.45
C LEU A 82 12.15 -18.02 8.62
N TRP A 83 13.03 -17.09 8.89
CA TRP A 83 12.70 -15.68 9.13
C TRP A 83 13.08 -14.75 7.97
N GLY A 84 13.46 -15.31 6.83
CA GLY A 84 13.65 -14.55 5.60
C GLY A 84 15.04 -14.00 5.37
N GLU A 85 16.02 -14.30 6.23
CA GLU A 85 17.41 -13.98 5.98
C GLU A 85 17.94 -14.86 4.84
N ALA A 86 18.65 -14.24 3.89
CA ALA A 86 19.11 -14.91 2.69
C ALA A 86 20.47 -15.54 2.85
N GLU A 87 20.56 -16.84 2.58
CA GLU A 87 21.80 -17.55 2.24
C GLU A 87 21.95 -17.55 0.72
N ILE A 88 22.93 -16.83 0.22
CA ILE A 88 23.17 -16.73 -1.23
C ILE A 88 24.18 -17.81 -1.62
N ASP A 89 23.73 -18.76 -2.42
CA ASP A 89 24.60 -19.77 -3.02
C ASP A 89 25.19 -19.18 -4.30
N GLY A 90 26.48 -18.94 -4.27
CA GLY A 90 27.20 -18.18 -5.29
C GLY A 90 27.05 -18.69 -6.73
N HIS A 91 27.07 -17.78 -7.60
CA HIS A 91 27.00 -17.70 -9.04
C HIS A 91 27.70 -18.82 -9.81
N ARG A 92 27.01 -19.48 -10.70
CA ARG A 92 27.61 -20.57 -11.46
C ARG A 92 27.90 -20.27 -12.93
N HIS A 93 27.37 -19.19 -13.48
CA HIS A 93 27.49 -18.97 -14.92
C HIS A 93 28.12 -17.66 -15.36
N TYR A 94 28.40 -16.74 -14.46
CA TYR A 94 29.22 -15.64 -14.86
C TYR A 94 30.66 -16.16 -15.13
N ALA A 95 31.17 -15.79 -16.27
CA ALA A 95 32.61 -15.94 -16.53
C ALA A 95 33.35 -15.39 -15.31
N ALA A 96 34.40 -16.03 -14.87
CA ALA A 96 35.20 -15.69 -13.68
C ALA A 96 35.70 -14.23 -13.63
N ASN A 97 35.34 -13.40 -14.61
CA ASN A 97 35.71 -12.01 -14.82
C ASN A 97 34.54 -11.04 -14.74
N ASP A 98 33.32 -11.45 -14.35
CA ASP A 98 32.23 -10.49 -14.17
C ASP A 98 32.39 -9.75 -12.84
N SER A 99 32.71 -8.45 -12.94
CA SER A 99 32.90 -7.59 -11.80
C SER A 99 31.57 -7.17 -11.12
N ASN A 100 30.40 -7.52 -11.70
CA ASN A 100 29.10 -7.13 -11.21
C ASN A 100 28.15 -8.34 -11.14
N PRO A 101 28.23 -9.14 -10.06
CA PRO A 101 27.38 -10.33 -9.91
C PRO A 101 25.89 -9.94 -9.84
N LEU A 102 25.06 -10.82 -10.42
CA LEU A 102 23.61 -10.67 -10.37
C LEU A 102 23.13 -10.65 -8.91
N LYS A 103 22.34 -9.65 -8.54
CA LYS A 103 21.76 -9.51 -7.21
C LYS A 103 20.25 -9.61 -7.29
N CYS A 104 19.64 -10.26 -6.32
CA CYS A 104 18.20 -10.28 -6.14
C CYS A 104 17.87 -9.90 -4.70
N ASN A 105 17.24 -8.76 -4.51
CA ASN A 105 16.86 -8.25 -3.20
C ASN A 105 15.45 -8.66 -2.78
N HIS A 106 14.71 -9.40 -3.61
CA HIS A 106 13.44 -10.00 -3.17
C HIS A 106 13.69 -11.01 -2.04
N ARG A 107 12.79 -10.95 -1.03
CA ARG A 107 12.76 -11.88 0.11
C ARG A 107 11.41 -12.61 0.10
N PHE A 108 10.71 -12.73 1.22
CA PHE A 108 9.34 -13.23 1.17
C PHE A 108 8.49 -12.37 0.25
N VAL A 109 7.38 -12.93 -0.26
CA VAL A 109 6.51 -12.24 -1.21
C VAL A 109 6.13 -10.84 -0.71
N GLY A 110 6.39 -9.83 -1.54
CA GLY A 110 6.19 -8.42 -1.20
C GLY A 110 7.34 -7.75 -0.46
N GLN A 111 8.32 -8.51 0.01
CA GLN A 111 9.49 -7.97 0.72
C GLN A 111 10.65 -7.69 -0.24
N TYR A 112 11.36 -6.61 0.05
CA TYR A 112 12.56 -6.19 -0.66
C TYR A 112 13.66 -5.81 0.34
N TYR A 113 14.82 -6.46 0.25
CA TYR A 113 15.96 -6.20 1.13
C TYR A 113 16.55 -4.82 0.87
N ASP A 114 16.73 -4.08 1.93
CA ASP A 114 17.34 -2.76 1.96
C ASP A 114 18.76 -2.90 2.53
N ASP A 115 19.75 -2.75 1.67
CA ASP A 115 21.17 -2.88 2.02
C ASP A 115 21.65 -1.85 3.06
N GLU A 116 20.96 -0.69 3.18
CA GLU A 116 21.36 0.37 4.10
C GLU A 116 20.91 0.10 5.53
N SER A 117 19.69 -0.44 5.69
CA SER A 117 19.10 -0.70 7.02
C SER A 117 19.20 -2.15 7.46
N GLU A 118 19.56 -3.08 6.57
CA GLU A 118 19.55 -4.53 6.76
C GLU A 118 18.16 -5.09 7.08
N LEU A 119 17.12 -4.30 6.77
CA LEU A 119 15.72 -4.67 6.95
C LEU A 119 15.08 -5.05 5.63
N HIS A 120 13.88 -5.64 5.69
CA HIS A 120 13.08 -5.91 4.50
C HIS A 120 11.95 -4.89 4.40
N TYR A 121 12.02 -4.04 3.38
CA TYR A 121 10.93 -3.12 3.03
C TYR A 121 9.74 -3.91 2.51
N ASN A 122 8.61 -3.80 3.19
CA ASN A 122 7.38 -4.50 2.84
C ASN A 122 6.22 -3.49 2.69
N ARG A 123 6.32 -2.64 1.70
CA ARG A 123 5.36 -1.62 1.28
C ARG A 123 4.90 -0.66 2.39
N PHE A 124 4.19 -1.13 3.41
CA PHE A 124 3.66 -0.30 4.50
C PHE A 124 4.44 -0.42 5.81
N ARG A 125 5.30 -1.41 5.93
CA ARG A 125 6.16 -1.63 7.11
C ARG A 125 7.56 -2.10 6.70
N TYR A 126 8.49 -1.98 7.62
CA TYR A 126 9.77 -2.68 7.56
C TYR A 126 9.75 -3.90 8.46
N TYR A 127 10.28 -4.99 7.95
CA TYR A 127 10.40 -6.27 8.63
C TYR A 127 11.85 -6.53 8.99
N SER A 128 12.09 -6.99 10.22
CA SER A 128 13.42 -7.41 10.70
C SER A 128 13.52 -8.94 10.64
N PRO A 129 14.40 -9.50 9.78
CA PRO A 129 14.63 -10.95 9.75
C PRO A 129 15.28 -11.46 11.02
N GLU A 130 16.07 -10.63 11.74
CA GLU A 130 16.70 -10.97 13.00
C GLU A 130 15.67 -11.28 14.11
N THR A 131 14.60 -10.47 14.18
CA THR A 131 13.57 -10.62 15.23
C THR A 131 12.34 -11.38 14.73
N GLY A 132 12.21 -11.61 13.44
CA GLY A 132 11.02 -12.23 12.82
C GLY A 132 9.75 -11.37 12.92
N GLN A 133 9.89 -10.04 13.05
CA GLN A 133 8.79 -9.11 13.28
C GLN A 133 8.91 -7.82 12.46
N TYR A 134 7.79 -7.12 12.34
CA TYR A 134 7.79 -5.74 11.86
C TYR A 134 8.33 -4.79 12.93
N ILE A 135 9.02 -3.74 12.54
CA ILE A 135 9.59 -2.74 13.46
C ILE A 135 8.60 -1.63 13.85
N SER A 136 7.42 -1.62 13.25
CA SER A 136 6.35 -0.65 13.53
C SER A 136 5.01 -1.33 13.72
N HIS A 137 4.09 -0.66 14.42
CA HIS A 137 2.71 -1.11 14.56
C HIS A 137 2.02 -1.26 13.21
N ASP A 138 1.08 -2.20 13.16
CA ASP A 138 0.24 -2.39 11.99
C ASP A 138 -0.62 -1.15 11.72
N PRO A 139 -0.53 -0.53 10.52
CA PRO A 139 -1.35 0.63 10.18
C PRO A 139 -2.86 0.35 10.15
N ILE A 140 -3.25 -0.94 10.00
CA ILE A 140 -4.67 -1.35 9.99
C ILE A 140 -5.12 -1.93 11.33
N GLY A 141 -4.27 -1.82 12.38
CA GLY A 141 -4.60 -2.23 13.73
C GLY A 141 -4.98 -3.71 13.82
N LEU A 142 -6.03 -4.04 14.58
CA LEU A 142 -6.47 -5.42 14.78
C LEU A 142 -7.00 -6.12 13.51
N LEU A 143 -7.21 -5.39 12.42
CA LEU A 143 -7.56 -6.00 11.13
C LEU A 143 -6.40 -6.83 10.54
N GLY A 144 -5.15 -6.51 10.91
CA GLY A 144 -3.95 -7.26 10.53
C GLY A 144 -3.65 -8.45 11.44
N GLY A 145 -4.31 -8.54 12.59
CA GLY A 145 -4.09 -9.59 13.59
C GLY A 145 -3.96 -9.06 15.01
N PHE A 146 -3.93 -9.98 16.00
CA PHE A 146 -3.81 -9.60 17.42
C PHE A 146 -2.41 -9.11 17.81
N ASN A 147 -1.37 -9.54 17.09
CA ASN A 147 -0.01 -9.04 17.31
C ASN A 147 0.29 -7.90 16.33
N PRO A 148 0.35 -6.64 16.80
CA PRO A 148 0.56 -5.49 15.92
C PRO A 148 1.95 -5.44 15.25
N TYR A 149 2.89 -6.25 15.70
CA TYR A 149 4.24 -6.39 15.13
C TYR A 149 4.44 -7.72 14.41
N GLY A 150 3.44 -8.61 14.47
CA GLY A 150 3.56 -9.96 13.90
C GLY A 150 3.69 -9.96 12.39
N TYR A 151 4.62 -10.78 11.88
CA TYR A 151 4.57 -11.33 10.54
C TYR A 151 3.57 -12.50 10.54
N VAL A 152 3.57 -13.34 9.53
CA VAL A 152 2.70 -14.50 9.46
C VAL A 152 3.12 -15.60 10.48
N GLY A 153 2.17 -16.37 10.99
CA GLY A 153 2.46 -17.42 11.97
C GLY A 153 3.22 -18.62 11.41
N ILE A 154 3.10 -18.89 10.10
CA ILE A 154 3.75 -19.99 9.38
C ILE A 154 4.30 -19.45 8.06
N PRO A 155 5.54 -18.96 8.00
CA PRO A 155 6.12 -18.35 6.78
C PRO A 155 6.26 -19.31 5.57
N THR A 156 6.18 -20.62 5.81
CA THR A 156 6.18 -21.63 4.75
C THR A 156 4.82 -21.89 4.11
N ALA A 157 3.75 -21.26 4.59
CA ALA A 157 2.39 -21.44 4.10
C ALA A 157 1.63 -20.14 3.89
N PHE A 158 2.06 -19.08 4.57
CA PHE A 158 1.41 -17.78 4.55
C PHE A 158 2.40 -16.69 4.17
N VAL A 159 1.89 -15.67 3.52
CA VAL A 159 2.66 -14.47 3.14
C VAL A 159 1.89 -13.20 3.52
N ASP A 160 2.61 -12.11 3.68
CA ASP A 160 2.03 -10.78 3.87
C ASP A 160 2.62 -9.81 2.81
N PRO A 161 2.08 -9.80 1.59
CA PRO A 161 2.69 -9.08 0.48
C PRO A 161 2.76 -7.56 0.65
N LEU A 162 2.00 -7.02 1.58
CA LEU A 162 1.89 -5.57 1.78
C LEU A 162 2.42 -5.10 3.14
N GLY A 163 2.77 -6.03 4.03
CA GLY A 163 3.11 -5.68 5.41
C GLY A 163 1.89 -5.20 6.20
N LEU A 164 0.74 -5.83 6.03
CA LEU A 164 -0.53 -5.47 6.68
C LEU A 164 -1.27 -6.68 7.27
N ALA A 165 -1.43 -7.76 6.49
CA ALA A 165 -2.14 -8.94 6.96
C ALA A 165 -1.66 -10.18 6.22
N GLY A 166 -1.37 -11.23 6.96
CA GLY A 166 -1.02 -12.52 6.39
C GLY A 166 -2.20 -13.14 5.62
N CYS A 167 -1.89 -13.72 4.45
CA CYS A 167 -2.82 -14.51 3.67
C CYS A 167 -2.14 -15.83 3.24
N PRO A 168 -2.89 -16.90 2.99
CA PRO A 168 -2.31 -18.10 2.40
C PRO A 168 -1.72 -17.75 1.04
N HIS A 169 -0.49 -18.17 0.79
CA HIS A 169 0.05 -18.09 -0.54
C HIS A 169 -0.56 -19.23 -1.35
N ASN A 170 -1.25 -18.82 -2.37
CA ASN A 170 -1.68 -19.66 -3.48
C ASN A 170 -2.84 -20.66 -3.33
N ASN A 171 -3.62 -20.65 -4.37
CA ASN A 171 -4.37 -21.68 -5.14
C ASN A 171 -5.04 -22.86 -4.39
N ASP A 172 -4.78 -23.09 -3.15
CA ASP A 172 -5.60 -23.98 -2.34
C ASP A 172 -6.93 -23.29 -2.02
N ARG A 173 -7.86 -23.42 -2.96
CA ARG A 173 -9.26 -22.95 -2.85
C ARG A 173 -9.98 -23.50 -1.63
N ASN A 174 -9.30 -24.26 -0.77
CA ASN A 174 -9.85 -24.91 0.41
C ASN A 174 -9.22 -24.48 1.75
N SER A 175 -8.19 -23.62 1.77
CA SER A 175 -7.61 -23.17 3.03
C SER A 175 -8.34 -21.93 3.55
N ASN A 176 -9.24 -22.17 4.47
CA ASN A 176 -9.92 -21.23 5.38
C ASN A 176 -10.60 -20.02 4.73
N ALA A 177 -11.92 -20.12 4.58
CA ALA A 177 -12.82 -19.03 4.21
C ALA A 177 -12.54 -17.70 4.98
N GLU A 178 -12.03 -17.82 6.21
CA GLU A 178 -11.67 -16.68 7.07
C GLU A 178 -10.45 -15.89 6.55
N SER A 179 -9.38 -16.57 6.12
CA SER A 179 -8.20 -15.90 5.55
C SER A 179 -8.50 -15.25 4.20
N ALA A 180 -9.33 -15.91 3.36
CA ALA A 180 -9.80 -15.34 2.11
C ALA A 180 -10.69 -14.10 2.36
N ALA A 181 -11.55 -14.15 3.38
CA ALA A 181 -12.40 -13.03 3.79
C ALA A 181 -11.56 -11.86 4.30
N ASN A 182 -10.53 -12.12 5.12
CA ASN A 182 -9.62 -11.08 5.61
C ASN A 182 -8.80 -10.47 4.47
N GLY A 183 -8.30 -11.26 3.54
CA GLY A 183 -7.64 -10.76 2.32
C GLY A 183 -8.57 -9.92 1.43
N ALA A 184 -9.86 -10.27 1.33
CA ALA A 184 -10.85 -9.47 0.62
C ALA A 184 -11.15 -8.14 1.33
N LYS A 185 -11.27 -8.17 2.67
CA LYS A 185 -11.42 -6.96 3.50
C LYS A 185 -10.22 -6.04 3.34
N LEU A 186 -9.00 -6.59 3.35
CA LEU A 186 -7.77 -5.81 3.15
C LEU A 186 -7.71 -5.15 1.77
N ARG A 187 -7.97 -5.90 0.68
CA ARG A 187 -8.02 -5.32 -0.68
C ARG A 187 -9.04 -4.20 -0.77
N GLU A 188 -10.21 -4.38 -0.15
CA GLU A 188 -11.24 -3.34 -0.12
C GLU A 188 -10.81 -2.13 0.69
N HIS A 189 -10.15 -2.32 1.86
CA HIS A 189 -9.57 -1.25 2.67
C HIS A 189 -8.60 -0.40 1.85
N LEU A 190 -7.62 -1.04 1.20
CA LEU A 190 -6.63 -0.36 0.37
C LEU A 190 -7.26 0.42 -0.78
N ARG A 191 -8.25 -0.17 -1.45
CA ARG A 191 -9.01 0.49 -2.50
C ARG A 191 -9.77 1.72 -2.01
N GLN A 192 -10.35 1.65 -0.79
CA GLN A 192 -11.03 2.80 -0.18
C GLN A 192 -10.03 3.87 0.25
N GLN A 193 -8.88 3.47 0.80
CA GLN A 193 -7.82 4.39 1.20
C GLN A 193 -7.22 5.13 0.01
N GLU A 194 -6.87 4.43 -1.06
CA GLU A 194 -6.34 5.02 -2.29
C GLU A 194 -7.32 6.04 -2.91
N LYS A 195 -8.60 5.69 -2.98
CA LYS A 195 -9.62 6.51 -3.63
C LYS A 195 -10.15 7.65 -2.78
N TYR A 196 -10.26 7.46 -1.47
CA TYR A 196 -10.96 8.37 -0.57
C TYR A 196 -10.13 8.83 0.64
N GLY A 197 -8.96 8.24 0.90
CA GLY A 197 -8.16 8.45 2.10
C GLY A 197 -7.01 9.44 1.95
N GLN A 198 -6.97 10.24 0.90
CA GLN A 198 -5.86 11.18 0.61
C GLN A 198 -5.67 12.24 1.72
N GLY A 199 -6.72 12.59 2.46
CA GLY A 199 -6.68 13.47 3.62
C GLY A 199 -6.58 12.74 4.97
N GLY A 200 -6.30 11.43 4.95
CA GLY A 200 -6.15 10.60 6.14
C GLY A 200 -7.30 9.62 6.38
N MET A 201 -7.20 8.86 7.46
CA MET A 201 -8.23 7.92 7.86
C MET A 201 -8.38 7.88 9.39
N LYS A 202 -9.51 7.34 9.87
CA LYS A 202 -9.78 7.11 11.30
C LYS A 202 -10.62 5.85 11.47
N GLU A 203 -10.15 4.96 12.33
CA GLU A 203 -10.95 3.85 12.82
C GLU A 203 -11.87 4.32 13.95
N LEU A 204 -13.11 3.86 13.93
CA LEU A 204 -14.12 4.17 14.93
C LEU A 204 -14.16 3.05 15.98
N PRO A 205 -14.64 3.33 17.21
CA PRO A 205 -14.72 2.34 18.28
C PRO A 205 -15.57 1.09 17.96
N ASP A 206 -16.43 1.18 16.96
CA ASP A 206 -17.28 0.08 16.48
C ASP A 206 -16.70 -0.67 15.27
N GLY A 207 -15.41 -0.46 14.97
CA GLY A 207 -14.68 -1.13 13.89
C GLY A 207 -14.97 -0.60 12.48
N ARG A 208 -15.81 0.45 12.34
CA ARG A 208 -15.96 1.15 11.05
C ARG A 208 -14.75 2.02 10.76
N ILE A 209 -14.41 2.19 9.50
CA ILE A 209 -13.27 2.99 9.06
C ILE A 209 -13.78 4.19 8.25
N ARG A 210 -13.31 5.38 8.61
CA ARG A 210 -13.55 6.61 7.87
C ARG A 210 -12.31 7.02 7.09
N TYR A 211 -12.49 7.28 5.80
CA TYR A 211 -11.49 7.80 4.89
C TYR A 211 -11.86 9.24 4.58
N TYR A 212 -10.91 10.14 4.75
CA TYR A 212 -11.08 11.56 4.49
C TYR A 212 -10.37 11.89 3.17
N GLY A 213 -11.12 12.43 2.22
CA GLY A 213 -10.53 12.94 1.00
C GLY A 213 -9.80 14.25 1.21
N GLU A 214 -9.11 14.68 0.18
CA GLU A 214 -8.37 15.94 0.19
C GLU A 214 -9.30 17.12 0.49
N LEU A 215 -8.82 18.04 1.33
CA LEU A 215 -9.52 19.26 1.67
C LEU A 215 -9.50 20.23 0.48
N ARG A 216 -10.66 20.55 -0.04
CA ARG A 216 -10.83 21.60 -1.03
C ARG A 216 -11.08 22.91 -0.30
N GLU A 217 -10.14 23.84 -0.42
CA GLU A 217 -10.23 25.15 0.22
C GLU A 217 -11.49 25.93 -0.17
N ALA A 218 -11.96 26.75 0.76
CA ALA A 218 -13.10 27.63 0.53
C ALA A 218 -12.73 28.69 -0.52
N ARG A 219 -13.58 28.87 -1.53
CA ARG A 219 -13.35 29.85 -2.59
C ARG A 219 -13.41 31.30 -2.13
N THR A 220 -14.09 31.53 -1.01
CA THR A 220 -14.27 32.85 -0.43
C THR A 220 -13.69 32.85 0.96
N PRO A 221 -12.83 33.82 1.34
CA PRO A 221 -12.36 33.96 2.70
C PRO A 221 -13.51 34.08 3.69
N GLY A 222 -13.43 33.39 4.83
CA GLY A 222 -14.47 33.39 5.84
C GLY A 222 -14.19 32.39 6.97
N GLN A 223 -15.22 32.02 7.71
CA GLN A 223 -15.08 31.10 8.86
C GLN A 223 -14.76 29.65 8.49
N MET A 224 -15.01 29.25 7.23
CA MET A 224 -14.81 27.88 6.77
C MET A 224 -13.46 27.75 6.05
N ALA A 225 -12.68 26.75 6.45
CA ALA A 225 -11.43 26.41 5.77
C ALA A 225 -11.69 25.74 4.41
N GLY A 226 -12.74 24.91 4.34
CA GLY A 226 -13.06 24.22 3.10
C GLY A 226 -14.04 23.06 3.27
N MET A 227 -14.07 22.20 2.25
CA MET A 227 -14.88 20.99 2.25
C MET A 227 -14.06 19.77 1.83
N ARG A 228 -14.42 18.60 2.39
CA ARG A 228 -13.81 17.33 2.03
C ARG A 228 -14.87 16.24 1.86
N PRO A 229 -14.67 15.26 0.96
CA PRO A 229 -15.46 14.05 0.94
C PRO A 229 -15.05 13.15 2.11
N VAL A 230 -16.02 12.45 2.69
CA VAL A 230 -15.79 11.42 3.71
C VAL A 230 -16.44 10.14 3.23
N ARG A 231 -15.70 9.04 3.30
CA ARG A 231 -16.17 7.69 3.03
C ARG A 231 -16.10 6.88 4.32
N GLU A 232 -17.20 6.30 4.75
CA GLU A 232 -17.23 5.34 5.85
C GLU A 232 -17.51 3.95 5.30
N TRP A 233 -16.77 2.99 5.77
CA TRP A 233 -16.91 1.58 5.41
C TRP A 233 -16.95 0.73 6.68
N ASN A 234 -17.87 -0.24 6.69
CA ASN A 234 -17.94 -1.27 7.71
C ASN A 234 -17.33 -2.56 7.17
N PRO A 235 -16.18 -3.02 7.68
CA PRO A 235 -15.50 -4.23 7.21
C PRO A 235 -16.30 -5.51 7.45
N GLU A 236 -17.17 -5.54 8.46
CA GLU A 236 -17.95 -6.72 8.80
C GLU A 236 -19.19 -6.89 7.90
N THR A 237 -19.88 -5.79 7.63
CA THR A 237 -21.12 -5.82 6.83
C THR A 237 -20.90 -5.46 5.36
N GLY A 238 -19.72 -4.95 5.00
CA GLY A 238 -19.44 -4.39 3.68
C GLY A 238 -20.15 -3.07 3.37
N GLN A 239 -20.96 -2.54 4.28
CA GLN A 239 -21.73 -1.32 4.06
C GLN A 239 -20.82 -0.10 3.90
N LYS A 240 -21.20 0.77 2.99
CA LYS A 240 -20.46 2.00 2.66
C LYS A 240 -21.39 3.20 2.66
N ARG A 241 -20.90 4.30 3.25
CA ARG A 241 -21.60 5.60 3.27
C ARG A 241 -20.64 6.68 2.79
N THR A 242 -21.15 7.68 2.10
CA THR A 242 -20.33 8.81 1.63
C THR A 242 -21.11 10.10 1.88
N TRP A 243 -20.39 11.13 2.34
CA TRP A 243 -20.94 12.47 2.54
C TRP A 243 -19.86 13.52 2.31
N MET A 244 -20.25 14.78 2.30
CA MET A 244 -19.34 15.93 2.30
C MET A 244 -19.34 16.59 3.65
N GLU A 245 -18.18 16.91 4.18
CA GLU A 245 -18.00 17.75 5.37
C GLU A 245 -17.50 19.13 4.96
N THR A 246 -18.05 20.17 5.60
CA THR A 246 -17.46 21.50 5.60
C THR A 246 -16.84 21.74 6.97
N ILE A 247 -15.58 22.12 7.00
CA ILE A 247 -14.80 22.32 8.24
C ILE A 247 -14.36 23.75 8.38
N ASP A 248 -14.22 24.22 9.62
CA ASP A 248 -13.65 25.53 9.94
C ASP A 248 -12.11 25.45 10.01
N HIS A 249 -11.47 26.60 10.24
CA HIS A 249 -10.00 26.70 10.34
C HIS A 249 -9.40 25.99 11.56
N ASN A 250 -10.22 25.59 12.54
CA ASN A 250 -9.82 24.78 13.69
C ASN A 250 -10.01 23.27 13.45
N GLY A 251 -10.50 22.88 12.26
CA GLY A 251 -10.76 21.48 11.92
C GLY A 251 -12.12 20.95 12.38
N ASN A 252 -12.98 21.79 12.98
CA ASN A 252 -14.30 21.37 13.44
C ASN A 252 -15.27 21.21 12.26
N VAL A 253 -16.04 20.13 12.27
CA VAL A 253 -17.09 19.90 11.28
C VAL A 253 -18.26 20.85 11.56
N ARG A 254 -18.52 21.76 10.63
CA ARG A 254 -19.59 22.76 10.75
C ARG A 254 -20.81 22.41 9.92
N GLN A 255 -20.64 21.52 8.93
CA GLN A 255 -21.73 21.07 8.09
C GLN A 255 -21.48 19.68 7.51
N VAL A 256 -22.51 18.86 7.46
CA VAL A 256 -22.52 17.55 6.83
C VAL A 256 -23.59 17.52 5.75
N ARG A 257 -23.22 17.07 4.55
CA ARG A 257 -24.14 16.88 3.44
C ARG A 257 -24.08 15.43 2.95
N PRO A 258 -25.07 14.60 3.24
CA PRO A 258 -25.20 13.26 2.67
C PRO A 258 -25.32 13.27 1.13
N GLN A 259 -25.14 12.13 0.50
CA GLN A 259 -25.45 11.97 -0.92
C GLN A 259 -26.95 12.15 -1.17
N GLU A 260 -27.31 12.80 -2.26
CA GLU A 260 -28.71 13.12 -2.62
C GLU A 260 -29.60 11.87 -2.77
N ILE A 261 -29.03 10.72 -3.09
CA ILE A 261 -29.74 9.44 -3.18
C ILE A 261 -30.32 9.00 -1.82
N ILE A 262 -29.66 9.37 -0.70
CA ILE A 262 -30.09 9.02 0.65
C ILE A 262 -31.23 9.97 1.11
N THR A 263 -31.31 11.13 0.51
CA THR A 263 -32.25 12.21 0.87
C THR A 263 -33.34 12.40 -0.20
N ASN A 264 -33.66 11.34 -0.95
CA ASN A 264 -34.68 11.37 -2.01
C ASN A 264 -34.47 12.49 -3.05
N GLY A 265 -33.21 12.75 -3.43
CA GLY A 265 -32.85 13.77 -4.39
C GLY A 265 -32.74 15.19 -3.82
N GLN A 266 -32.99 15.38 -2.53
CA GLN A 266 -32.89 16.68 -1.89
C GLN A 266 -31.46 16.95 -1.37
N LYS A 267 -30.99 18.20 -1.54
CA LYS A 267 -29.73 18.65 -0.93
C LYS A 267 -29.96 19.11 0.49
N ILE A 268 -29.80 18.21 1.45
CA ILE A 268 -29.95 18.52 2.86
C ILE A 268 -28.56 18.76 3.48
N HIS A 269 -28.42 19.88 4.19
CA HIS A 269 -27.23 20.24 4.93
C HIS A 269 -27.54 20.24 6.43
N TYR A 270 -26.95 19.31 7.18
CA TYR A 270 -26.97 19.28 8.63
C TYR A 270 -25.90 20.22 9.16
N ARG A 271 -26.28 21.15 10.06
CA ARG A 271 -25.40 22.21 10.57
C ARG A 271 -25.04 21.96 12.02
N PHE A 272 -23.80 22.28 12.38
CA PHE A 272 -23.26 22.10 13.72
C PHE A 272 -22.62 23.41 14.21
N ASP A 273 -22.63 23.64 15.51
CA ASP A 273 -21.90 24.72 16.15
C ASP A 273 -20.39 24.38 16.26
N LYS A 274 -19.60 25.26 16.89
CA LYS A 274 -18.17 25.06 17.10
C LYS A 274 -17.85 23.88 18.04
N ASP A 275 -18.80 23.49 18.87
CA ASP A 275 -18.66 22.43 19.88
C ASP A 275 -19.21 21.08 19.36
N GLY A 276 -19.68 21.05 18.10
CA GLY A 276 -20.19 19.85 17.43
C GLY A 276 -21.65 19.54 17.70
N ASN A 277 -22.41 20.44 18.36
CA ASN A 277 -23.85 20.25 18.60
C ASN A 277 -24.64 20.58 17.35
N TYR A 278 -25.65 19.77 17.07
CA TYR A 278 -26.55 19.98 15.94
C TYR A 278 -27.42 21.25 16.16
N ILE A 279 -27.41 22.16 15.20
CA ILE A 279 -28.11 23.44 15.24
C ILE A 279 -29.22 23.61 14.18
N GLY A 280 -29.48 22.56 13.39
CA GLY A 280 -30.56 22.56 12.42
C GLY A 280 -30.16 22.11 11.03
N THR A 281 -31.13 22.00 10.14
CA THR A 281 -30.95 21.68 8.72
C THR A 281 -31.17 22.90 7.84
N LYS A 282 -30.51 22.91 6.70
CA LYS A 282 -30.79 23.81 5.59
C LYS A 282 -31.05 23.00 4.33
N GLU A 283 -32.23 23.15 3.76
CA GLU A 283 -32.61 22.52 2.51
C GLU A 283 -32.21 23.38 1.31
N GLY A 284 -31.80 22.69 0.23
CA GLY A 284 -31.67 23.13 -1.14
C GLY A 284 -31.24 24.56 -1.43
N ILE A 285 -29.90 24.80 -1.52
CA ILE A 285 -29.40 25.85 -2.41
C ILE A 285 -28.96 25.16 -3.70
N THR A 286 -29.73 25.30 -4.77
CA THR A 286 -29.27 24.90 -6.09
C THR A 286 -28.31 25.98 -6.63
N ARG A 287 -27.42 25.60 -7.58
CA ARG A 287 -26.53 26.57 -8.26
C ARG A 287 -27.32 27.71 -8.97
N ARG A 288 -28.63 27.54 -9.18
CA ARG A 288 -29.52 28.57 -9.78
C ARG A 288 -29.86 29.66 -8.78
N ASP A 289 -29.84 29.38 -7.48
CA ASP A 289 -30.25 30.34 -6.45
C ASP A 289 -29.10 31.29 -6.02
N VAL A 290 -27.88 31.09 -6.53
CA VAL A 290 -26.69 31.88 -6.18
C VAL A 290 -26.23 32.80 -7.33
N LYS A 291 -27.04 33.00 -8.37
CA LYS A 291 -26.70 34.06 -9.35
C LYS A 291 -27.08 35.40 -8.76
N PRO A 292 -26.11 36.32 -8.52
CA PRO A 292 -26.46 37.71 -8.23
C PRO A 292 -27.24 38.27 -9.44
N LYS A 293 -28.34 38.96 -9.14
CA LYS A 293 -29.00 39.78 -10.14
C LYS A 293 -28.09 40.92 -10.58
#